data_0fd58c6dde08e62c62f31e08c65a170e
#
_entry.id   0fd58c6dde08e62c62f31e08c65a170e
#
_cell.length_a   1.000
_cell.length_b   1.000
_cell.length_c   1.000
_cell.angle_alpha   90.00
_cell.angle_beta   90.00
_cell.angle_gamma   90.00
#
_symmetry.space_group_name_H-M   'P 1'
#
loop_
_entity.id
_entity.type
_entity.pdbx_description
1 polymer ?
#
loop_
_entity_poly.entity_id
_entity_poly.type
_entity_poly.pdbx_seq_one_letter_code
_entity_poly.pdbx_strand_id
1 'polypeptide(L)'
;MKILTQVARPVTLSGVAGQTLAKQALKAMVKSPEDSPRVLILHGTYGIGKTTLARAFARALNCKDRSGGDACGVCDFCKSKIDETPYYEEYDSSIIGNVEDIKKLREFFDYNSGDGYRVITIDEAHLLSRQAQSALLKVFEEVSSRVFFVLCTTEKDKLLPTIQSRSMDIRLNPISYTDMKDNLMSVADMNNIEIDDNILDMIITKSEGHLRDAHILLQNYTLLEREDFLQLVVTARKAYIGFYIYCFCGNIEKAKQWLDRLLSFPLNNLKRDYEALLLEIMECSVKVKEPKDDLMCKLLQLMQSKALNLYYIMVDPIIINSFESSYRFVAAQLDIYLKINEKIR
;
A
#
# COMPACT_ATOMS: atom_id res chain seq x y z
N MET A 1 -22.08 11.11 -0.32
CA MET A 1 -21.37 9.88 0.08
C MET A 1 -20.03 10.29 0.67
N LYS A 2 -19.65 9.82 1.86
CA LYS A 2 -18.34 10.16 2.46
C LYS A 2 -17.27 9.32 1.78
N ILE A 3 -16.09 9.90 1.54
CA ILE A 3 -14.96 9.21 0.91
C ILE A 3 -14.42 8.17 1.90
N LEU A 4 -14.44 6.88 1.54
CA LEU A 4 -14.04 5.77 2.44
C LEU A 4 -12.62 5.93 2.97
N THR A 5 -11.69 6.44 2.17
CA THR A 5 -10.31 6.71 2.59
C THR A 5 -10.19 7.71 3.75
N GLN A 6 -11.19 8.55 3.96
CA GLN A 6 -11.23 9.51 5.08
C GLN A 6 -11.97 8.94 6.28
N VAL A 7 -13.09 8.25 6.05
CA VAL A 7 -13.91 7.65 7.11
C VAL A 7 -13.19 6.48 7.80
N ALA A 8 -12.41 5.73 7.05
CA ALA A 8 -11.67 4.57 7.52
C ALA A 8 -10.38 4.93 8.31
N ARG A 9 -10.07 6.22 8.53
CA ARG A 9 -8.87 6.59 9.29
C ARG A 9 -9.06 6.27 10.76
N PRO A 10 -8.25 5.37 11.35
CA PRO A 10 -8.36 5.00 12.75
C PRO A 10 -7.93 6.15 13.67
N VAL A 11 -8.58 6.23 14.82
CA VAL A 11 -8.28 7.20 15.88
C VAL A 11 -7.13 6.74 16.75
N THR A 12 -6.94 5.43 16.89
CA THR A 12 -5.97 4.78 17.79
C THR A 12 -4.82 4.16 17.01
N LEU A 13 -3.66 4.00 17.65
CA LEU A 13 -2.55 3.24 17.08
C LEU A 13 -2.92 1.78 16.84
N SER A 14 -3.67 1.17 17.77
CA SER A 14 -4.16 -0.20 17.63
C SER A 14 -5.06 -0.40 16.41
N GLY A 15 -5.86 0.59 16.07
CA GLY A 15 -6.76 0.55 14.92
C GLY A 15 -6.07 0.64 13.55
N VAL A 16 -4.78 0.99 13.51
CA VAL A 16 -4.04 1.00 12.24
C VAL A 16 -3.80 -0.44 11.77
N ALA A 17 -4.18 -0.75 10.54
CA ALA A 17 -3.99 -2.08 9.96
C ALA A 17 -2.51 -2.44 9.87
N GLY A 18 -2.15 -3.67 10.22
CA GLY A 18 -0.78 -4.16 10.21
C GLY A 18 0.18 -3.36 11.09
N GLN A 19 1.40 -3.11 10.60
CA GLN A 19 2.44 -2.24 11.17
C GLN A 19 2.79 -2.52 12.65
N THR A 20 2.83 -3.79 13.05
CA THR A 20 2.95 -4.22 14.46
C THR A 20 4.16 -3.61 15.17
N LEU A 21 5.34 -3.64 14.55
CA LEU A 21 6.57 -3.08 15.14
C LEU A 21 6.49 -1.56 15.30
N ALA A 22 5.98 -0.86 14.30
CA ALA A 22 5.79 0.59 14.35
C ALA A 22 4.82 0.98 15.48
N LYS A 23 3.69 0.26 15.59
CA LYS A 23 2.71 0.46 16.68
C LYS A 23 3.32 0.24 18.03
N GLN A 24 4.12 -0.82 18.24
CA GLN A 24 4.80 -1.11 19.50
C GLN A 24 5.77 0.01 19.87
N ALA A 25 6.59 0.47 18.94
CA ALA A 25 7.53 1.56 19.16
C ALA A 25 6.81 2.87 19.54
N LEU A 26 5.79 3.26 18.79
CA LEU A 26 5.02 4.47 19.09
C LEU A 26 4.27 4.38 20.44
N LYS A 27 3.71 3.21 20.79
CA LYS A 27 3.07 2.99 22.09
C LYS A 27 4.07 3.08 23.26
N ALA A 28 5.29 2.61 23.10
CA ALA A 28 6.35 2.76 24.10
C ALA A 28 6.67 4.26 24.31
N MET A 29 6.76 5.02 23.22
CA MET A 29 7.00 6.48 23.30
C MET A 29 5.85 7.22 23.97
N VAL A 30 4.60 6.83 23.75
CA VAL A 30 3.43 7.42 24.44
C VAL A 30 3.46 7.17 25.92
N LYS A 31 4.00 6.02 26.39
CA LYS A 31 4.13 5.69 27.83
C LYS A 31 5.21 6.52 28.52
N SER A 32 6.31 6.80 27.84
CA SER A 32 7.45 7.55 28.37
C SER A 32 7.86 8.65 27.37
N PRO A 33 7.01 9.65 27.15
CA PRO A 33 7.28 10.65 26.13
C PRO A 33 8.50 11.50 26.44
N GLU A 34 8.82 11.76 27.72
CA GLU A 34 9.97 12.60 28.12
C GLU A 34 11.31 11.97 27.71
N ASP A 35 11.40 10.64 27.75
CA ASP A 35 12.61 9.87 27.43
C ASP A 35 12.68 9.45 25.97
N SER A 36 11.71 9.87 25.15
CA SER A 36 11.58 9.41 23.76
C SER A 36 12.30 10.32 22.77
N PRO A 37 12.81 9.76 21.65
CA PRO A 37 13.35 10.55 20.54
C PRO A 37 12.32 11.57 20.02
N ARG A 38 12.78 12.79 19.74
CA ARG A 38 11.88 13.89 19.29
C ARG A 38 11.65 13.89 17.78
N VAL A 39 12.51 13.26 17.02
CA VAL A 39 12.42 13.20 15.57
C VAL A 39 12.24 11.76 15.13
N LEU A 40 11.19 11.51 14.38
CA LEU A 40 10.84 10.19 13.84
C LEU A 40 10.87 10.23 12.31
N ILE A 41 11.35 9.20 11.69
CA ILE A 41 11.20 8.96 10.25
C ILE A 41 10.29 7.75 10.07
N LEU A 42 9.09 7.97 9.53
CA LEU A 42 8.20 6.91 9.07
C LEU A 42 8.42 6.72 7.57
N HIS A 43 9.05 5.63 7.16
CA HIS A 43 9.33 5.42 5.74
C HIS A 43 8.78 4.11 5.20
N GLY A 44 8.46 4.09 3.89
CA GLY A 44 7.89 2.96 3.17
C GLY A 44 7.02 3.42 2.01
N THR A 45 6.48 2.49 1.23
CA THR A 45 5.70 2.80 0.03
C THR A 45 4.49 3.70 0.34
N TYR A 46 3.84 4.25 -0.70
CA TYR A 46 2.64 5.08 -0.49
C TYR A 46 1.45 4.23 0.02
N GLY A 47 0.46 4.87 0.62
CA GLY A 47 -0.82 4.24 0.98
C GLY A 47 -0.79 3.19 2.10
N ILE A 48 0.34 2.98 2.80
CA ILE A 48 0.53 1.98 3.88
C ILE A 48 0.28 2.51 5.30
N GLY A 49 -0.09 3.80 5.44
CA GLY A 49 -0.50 4.37 6.72
C GLY A 49 0.52 5.26 7.45
N LYS A 50 1.56 5.79 6.78
CA LYS A 50 2.55 6.70 7.40
C LYS A 50 1.90 7.87 8.15
N THR A 51 1.18 8.72 7.43
CA THR A 51 0.50 9.90 7.98
C THR A 51 -0.62 9.52 8.96
N THR A 52 -1.28 8.38 8.75
CA THR A 52 -2.28 7.84 9.67
C THR A 52 -1.68 7.49 11.03
N LEU A 53 -0.49 6.86 11.05
CA LEU A 53 0.25 6.57 12.29
C LEU A 53 0.69 7.85 13.00
N ALA A 54 1.16 8.88 12.28
CA ALA A 54 1.53 10.15 12.85
C ALA A 54 0.33 10.83 13.55
N ARG A 55 -0.85 10.84 12.92
CA ARG A 55 -2.10 11.36 13.48
C ARG A 55 -2.56 10.57 14.72
N ALA A 56 -2.50 9.24 14.66
CA ALA A 56 -2.84 8.38 15.80
C ALA A 56 -1.85 8.56 16.96
N PHE A 57 -0.56 8.74 16.68
CA PHE A 57 0.45 9.03 17.67
C PHE A 57 0.20 10.37 18.39
N ALA A 58 -0.12 11.43 17.64
CA ALA A 58 -0.48 12.73 18.22
C ALA A 58 -1.71 12.65 19.13
N ARG A 59 -2.71 11.84 18.75
CA ARG A 59 -3.88 11.59 19.59
C ARG A 59 -3.52 10.83 20.86
N ALA A 60 -2.69 9.80 20.75
CA ALA A 60 -2.27 9.00 21.89
C ALA A 60 -1.48 9.81 22.92
N LEU A 61 -0.56 10.69 22.45
CA LEU A 61 0.22 11.58 23.33
C LEU A 61 -0.65 12.55 24.15
N ASN A 62 -1.75 13.02 23.59
CA ASN A 62 -2.63 14.02 24.21
C ASN A 62 -3.94 13.43 24.75
N CYS A 63 -4.09 12.11 24.74
CA CYS A 63 -5.26 11.44 25.27
C CYS A 63 -5.34 11.58 26.79
N LYS A 64 -6.53 11.83 27.35
CA LYS A 64 -6.77 11.89 28.81
C LYS A 64 -6.47 10.57 29.50
N ASP A 65 -6.72 9.43 28.81
CA ASP A 65 -6.40 8.09 29.27
C ASP A 65 -5.50 7.39 28.25
N ARG A 66 -4.20 7.44 28.49
CA ARG A 66 -3.15 6.82 27.66
C ARG A 66 -2.42 5.68 28.37
N SER A 67 -3.04 5.08 29.37
CA SER A 67 -2.43 4.04 30.23
C SER A 67 -1.86 2.87 29.43
N GLY A 68 -2.52 2.48 28.34
CA GLY A 68 -2.05 1.44 27.41
C GLY A 68 -0.98 1.89 26.42
N GLY A 69 -0.56 3.15 26.41
CA GLY A 69 0.30 3.75 25.38
C GLY A 69 -0.46 4.02 24.07
N ASP A 70 -1.77 4.17 24.14
CA ASP A 70 -2.64 4.41 22.98
C ASP A 70 -3.74 5.42 23.32
N ALA A 71 -4.42 5.95 22.30
CA ALA A 71 -5.57 6.79 22.49
C ALA A 71 -6.77 5.96 22.97
N CYS A 72 -7.58 6.49 23.92
CA CYS A 72 -8.76 5.77 24.41
C CYS A 72 -9.92 5.73 23.40
N GLY A 73 -9.91 6.59 22.37
CA GLY A 73 -10.94 6.67 21.33
C GLY A 73 -12.27 7.31 21.76
N VAL A 74 -12.48 7.57 23.06
CA VAL A 74 -13.79 7.98 23.60
C VAL A 74 -13.80 9.37 24.28
N CYS A 75 -12.66 9.90 24.73
CA CYS A 75 -12.60 11.24 25.33
C CYS A 75 -12.81 12.35 24.29
N ASP A 76 -13.12 13.56 24.73
CA ASP A 76 -13.40 14.69 23.85
C ASP A 76 -12.27 14.98 22.87
N PHE A 77 -11.01 14.87 23.32
CA PHE A 77 -9.85 15.03 22.45
C PHE A 77 -9.77 13.93 21.38
N CYS A 78 -10.03 12.67 21.72
CA CYS A 78 -10.03 11.58 20.75
C CYS A 78 -11.16 11.70 19.71
N LYS A 79 -12.29 12.31 20.09
CA LYS A 79 -13.43 12.54 19.20
C LYS A 79 -13.28 13.80 18.35
N SER A 80 -12.43 14.75 18.75
CA SER A 80 -12.20 15.98 17.99
C SER A 80 -11.50 15.68 16.65
N LYS A 81 -11.63 16.59 15.71
CA LYS A 81 -10.81 16.53 14.49
C LYS A 81 -9.39 16.95 14.84
N ILE A 82 -8.43 16.07 14.59
CA ILE A 82 -7.04 16.28 14.97
C ILE A 82 -6.45 17.55 14.33
N ASP A 83 -6.84 17.84 13.08
CA ASP A 83 -6.39 18.98 12.30
C ASP A 83 -6.93 20.34 12.83
N GLU A 84 -7.93 20.32 13.72
CA GLU A 84 -8.49 21.51 14.38
C GLU A 84 -7.93 21.70 15.79
N THR A 85 -6.99 20.86 16.21
CA THR A 85 -6.38 20.94 17.55
C THR A 85 -5.03 21.69 17.50
N PRO A 86 -4.62 22.40 18.57
CA PRO A 86 -3.32 23.06 18.62
C PRO A 86 -2.15 22.08 18.82
N TYR A 87 -2.41 20.78 18.87
CA TYR A 87 -1.42 19.75 19.18
C TYR A 87 -0.94 18.97 17.96
N TYR A 88 -1.52 19.23 16.78
CA TYR A 88 -1.15 18.55 15.55
C TYR A 88 -1.11 19.51 14.38
N GLU A 89 -0.02 19.47 13.65
CA GLU A 89 0.14 20.17 12.39
C GLU A 89 0.70 19.21 11.33
N GLU A 90 0.20 19.31 10.12
CA GLU A 90 0.62 18.49 8.99
C GLU A 90 0.97 19.38 7.80
N TYR A 91 2.17 19.23 7.31
CA TYR A 91 2.71 19.98 6.20
C TYR A 91 3.06 19.06 5.06
N ASP A 92 2.61 19.39 3.87
CA ASP A 92 3.02 18.74 2.62
C ASP A 92 4.28 19.42 2.08
N SER A 93 5.37 18.67 1.92
CA SER A 93 6.64 19.21 1.44
C SER A 93 6.59 19.74 0.01
N SER A 94 5.57 19.37 -0.78
CA SER A 94 5.35 19.95 -2.10
C SER A 94 4.94 21.43 -2.01
N ILE A 95 4.38 21.85 -0.86
CA ILE A 95 3.94 23.22 -0.59
C ILE A 95 5.00 24.00 0.21
N ILE A 96 5.64 23.36 1.20
CA ILE A 96 6.65 23.95 2.08
C ILE A 96 8.06 23.50 1.69
N GLY A 97 8.54 23.87 0.50
CA GLY A 97 9.82 23.39 -0.01
C GLY A 97 11.06 24.22 0.34
N ASN A 98 10.89 25.41 0.94
CA ASN A 98 11.96 26.39 1.12
C ASN A 98 12.30 26.71 2.59
N VAL A 99 13.40 27.45 2.81
CA VAL A 99 13.89 27.81 4.14
C VAL A 99 12.93 28.73 4.91
N GLU A 100 12.21 29.60 4.20
CA GLU A 100 11.29 30.56 4.82
C GLU A 100 10.08 29.86 5.43
N ASP A 101 9.60 28.81 4.76
CA ASP A 101 8.51 28.00 5.29
C ASP A 101 8.94 27.24 6.55
N ILE A 102 10.17 26.72 6.58
CA ILE A 102 10.73 26.08 7.78
C ILE A 102 10.87 27.08 8.95
N LYS A 103 11.16 28.36 8.66
CA LYS A 103 11.19 29.38 9.72
C LYS A 103 9.80 29.64 10.32
N LYS A 104 8.73 29.58 9.51
CA LYS A 104 7.35 29.72 10.02
C LYS A 104 6.96 28.58 10.96
N LEU A 105 7.54 27.39 10.78
CA LEU A 105 7.35 26.31 11.74
C LEU A 105 7.80 26.70 13.14
N ARG A 106 8.79 27.58 13.28
CA ARG A 106 9.24 28.10 14.60
C ARG A 106 8.16 28.89 15.33
N GLU A 107 7.40 29.69 14.61
CA GLU A 107 6.31 30.50 15.21
C GLU A 107 5.25 29.61 15.87
N PHE A 108 5.06 28.39 15.32
CA PHE A 108 4.16 27.41 15.91
C PHE A 108 4.67 26.83 17.23
N PHE A 109 6.01 26.82 17.46
CA PHE A 109 6.60 26.30 18.72
C PHE A 109 6.48 27.28 19.89
N ASP A 110 6.58 28.57 19.62
CA ASP A 110 6.57 29.63 20.63
C ASP A 110 5.16 29.88 21.19
N TYR A 111 4.13 29.38 20.51
CA TYR A 111 2.76 29.49 20.98
C TYR A 111 2.53 28.56 22.18
N ASN A 112 2.24 29.18 23.33
CA ASN A 112 2.06 28.49 24.61
C ASN A 112 0.82 27.56 24.57
N SER A 113 1.01 26.27 24.26
CA SER A 113 -0.06 25.28 24.05
C SER A 113 -0.52 24.58 25.34
N GLY A 114 -0.17 25.10 26.50
CA GLY A 114 -0.48 24.44 27.77
C GLY A 114 0.35 23.18 28.01
N ASP A 115 -0.23 22.18 28.67
CA ASP A 115 0.50 20.98 29.12
C ASP A 115 0.56 19.84 28.11
N GLY A 116 0.13 20.03 26.85
CA GLY A 116 0.08 19.00 25.82
C GLY A 116 1.38 18.82 25.02
N TYR A 117 1.46 17.71 24.27
CA TYR A 117 2.53 17.43 23.32
C TYR A 117 2.12 17.87 21.91
N ARG A 118 3.01 18.56 21.21
CA ARG A 118 2.81 18.93 19.82
C ARG A 118 3.46 17.91 18.91
N VAL A 119 2.77 17.54 17.85
CA VAL A 119 3.30 16.69 16.80
C VAL A 119 3.21 17.40 15.46
N ILE A 120 4.35 17.58 14.84
CA ILE A 120 4.48 18.19 13.53
C ILE A 120 4.85 17.11 12.55
N THR A 121 3.96 16.87 11.61
CA THR A 121 4.15 15.91 10.54
C THR A 121 4.55 16.62 9.27
N ILE A 122 5.66 16.19 8.66
CA ILE A 122 6.09 16.64 7.34
C ILE A 122 5.91 15.45 6.39
N ASP A 123 4.87 15.53 5.55
CA ASP A 123 4.58 14.49 4.57
C ASP A 123 5.44 14.67 3.32
N GLU A 124 5.82 13.56 2.69
CA GLU A 124 6.75 13.48 1.56
C GLU A 124 8.06 14.27 1.80
N ALA A 125 8.62 14.14 3.01
CA ALA A 125 9.78 14.91 3.49
C ALA A 125 11.02 14.86 2.57
N HIS A 126 11.11 13.87 1.66
CA HIS A 126 12.15 13.76 0.65
C HIS A 126 12.06 14.86 -0.44
N LEU A 127 10.94 15.56 -0.58
CA LEU A 127 10.76 16.67 -1.52
C LEU A 127 11.31 17.99 -0.99
N LEU A 128 11.65 18.07 0.30
CA LEU A 128 12.29 19.26 0.86
C LEU A 128 13.64 19.54 0.19
N SER A 129 13.92 20.79 -0.14
CA SER A 129 15.24 21.20 -0.62
C SER A 129 16.32 20.90 0.41
N ARG A 130 17.56 20.69 -0.03
CA ARG A 130 18.68 20.46 0.89
C ARG A 130 18.87 21.59 1.90
N GLN A 131 18.60 22.84 1.49
CA GLN A 131 18.63 24.00 2.38
C GLN A 131 17.53 23.96 3.43
N ALA A 132 16.30 23.56 3.05
CA ALA A 132 15.19 23.37 3.98
C ALA A 132 15.47 22.24 4.97
N GLN A 133 16.01 21.11 4.51
CA GLN A 133 16.45 20.02 5.38
C GLN A 133 17.54 20.48 6.38
N SER A 134 18.51 21.31 5.94
CA SER A 134 19.53 21.88 6.83
C SER A 134 18.96 22.89 7.83
N ALA A 135 17.92 23.63 7.45
CA ALA A 135 17.21 24.52 8.36
C ALA A 135 16.43 23.73 9.42
N LEU A 136 15.82 22.59 9.06
CA LEU A 136 15.14 21.70 10.01
C LEU A 136 16.08 21.16 11.09
N LEU A 137 17.36 20.89 10.79
CA LEU A 137 18.31 20.45 11.81
C LEU A 137 18.46 21.45 12.94
N LYS A 138 18.50 22.76 12.63
CA LYS A 138 18.54 23.81 13.65
C LYS A 138 17.26 23.83 14.48
N VAL A 139 16.12 23.62 13.81
CA VAL A 139 14.83 23.53 14.50
C VAL A 139 14.81 22.34 15.47
N PHE A 140 15.33 21.17 15.07
CA PHE A 140 15.38 19.98 15.93
C PHE A 140 16.26 20.16 17.18
N GLU A 141 17.30 21.01 17.11
CA GLU A 141 18.19 21.30 18.24
C GLU A 141 17.58 22.31 19.24
N GLU A 142 16.69 23.19 18.78
CA GLU A 142 16.11 24.27 19.57
C GLU A 142 14.74 23.92 20.18
N VAL A 143 14.17 22.80 19.81
CA VAL A 143 12.79 22.44 20.15
C VAL A 143 12.63 22.02 21.61
N SER A 144 11.50 22.42 22.19
CA SER A 144 11.09 22.05 23.54
C SER A 144 10.89 20.52 23.65
N SER A 145 11.08 19.99 24.87
CA SER A 145 10.87 18.57 25.17
C SER A 145 9.43 18.05 24.92
N ARG A 146 8.50 18.94 24.61
CA ARG A 146 7.09 18.61 24.33
C ARG A 146 6.72 18.61 22.84
N VAL A 147 7.68 18.75 21.94
CA VAL A 147 7.43 18.74 20.50
C VAL A 147 8.05 17.50 19.86
N PHE A 148 7.28 16.84 19.02
CA PHE A 148 7.71 15.71 18.19
C PHE A 148 7.62 16.06 16.72
N PHE A 149 8.63 15.67 15.95
CA PHE A 149 8.63 15.74 14.50
C PHE A 149 8.45 14.34 13.92
N VAL A 150 7.55 14.22 12.96
CA VAL A 150 7.33 12.98 12.23
C VAL A 150 7.55 13.23 10.74
N LEU A 151 8.67 12.78 10.22
CA LEU A 151 9.01 12.87 8.80
C LEU A 151 8.45 11.63 8.09
N CYS A 152 7.43 11.80 7.27
CA CYS A 152 6.88 10.74 6.42
C CYS A 152 7.55 10.79 5.05
N THR A 153 8.05 9.65 4.54
CA THR A 153 8.72 9.62 3.24
C THR A 153 8.59 8.27 2.56
N THR A 154 8.57 8.27 1.24
CA THR A 154 8.74 7.05 0.42
C THR A 154 10.22 6.79 0.11
N GLU A 155 11.08 7.81 0.19
CA GLU A 155 12.49 7.77 -0.21
C GLU A 155 13.39 8.31 0.91
N LYS A 156 13.65 7.46 1.92
CA LYS A 156 14.49 7.83 3.07
C LYS A 156 15.90 8.29 2.67
N ASP A 157 16.47 7.66 1.66
CA ASP A 157 17.86 7.92 1.22
C ASP A 157 18.06 9.34 0.63
N LYS A 158 16.96 10.03 0.27
CA LYS A 158 17.00 11.44 -0.14
C LYS A 158 17.08 12.43 1.04
N LEU A 159 16.81 11.98 2.26
CA LEU A 159 17.00 12.78 3.45
C LEU A 159 18.49 12.89 3.79
N LEU A 160 18.91 14.06 4.32
CA LEU A 160 20.29 14.27 4.73
C LEU A 160 20.73 13.23 5.77
N PRO A 161 21.94 12.66 5.68
CA PRO A 161 22.45 11.69 6.66
C PRO A 161 22.43 12.25 8.10
N THR A 162 22.60 13.56 8.25
CA THR A 162 22.52 14.24 9.54
C THR A 162 21.12 14.28 10.16
N ILE A 163 20.06 14.28 9.34
CA ILE A 163 18.68 14.08 9.78
C ILE A 163 18.47 12.62 10.20
N GLN A 164 18.89 11.70 9.34
CA GLN A 164 18.73 10.26 9.61
C GLN A 164 19.42 9.83 10.91
N SER A 165 20.62 10.33 11.19
CA SER A 165 21.37 9.99 12.41
C SER A 165 20.77 10.54 13.70
N ARG A 166 19.94 11.59 13.63
CA ARG A 166 19.25 12.21 14.77
C ARG A 166 17.81 11.75 14.94
N SER A 167 17.35 10.88 14.07
CA SER A 167 15.96 10.44 14.02
C SER A 167 15.82 8.97 14.40
N MET A 168 14.72 8.64 15.07
CA MET A 168 14.32 7.23 15.20
C MET A 168 13.71 6.77 13.88
N ASP A 169 14.32 5.75 13.31
CA ASP A 169 13.92 5.18 12.02
C ASP A 169 12.89 4.07 12.19
N ILE A 170 11.72 4.24 11.60
CA ILE A 170 10.60 3.29 11.65
C ILE A 170 10.18 2.93 10.24
N ARG A 171 10.55 1.73 9.80
CA ARG A 171 10.14 1.19 8.52
C ARG A 171 8.73 0.64 8.58
N LEU A 172 7.92 1.01 7.60
CA LEU A 172 6.59 0.46 7.36
C LEU A 172 6.61 -0.47 6.15
N ASN A 173 5.89 -1.56 6.25
CA ASN A 173 5.81 -2.56 5.18
C ASN A 173 4.43 -2.53 4.51
N PRO A 174 4.29 -3.01 3.28
CA PRO A 174 2.99 -3.27 2.69
C PRO A 174 2.12 -4.10 3.63
N ILE A 175 0.83 -3.81 3.67
CA ILE A 175 -0.11 -4.47 4.58
C ILE A 175 -0.28 -5.94 4.15
N SER A 176 -0.27 -6.85 5.12
CA SER A 176 -0.48 -8.27 4.84
C SER A 176 -1.89 -8.53 4.30
N TYR A 177 -2.06 -9.66 3.60
CA TYR A 177 -3.38 -10.07 3.10
C TYR A 177 -4.41 -10.15 4.23
N THR A 178 -4.06 -10.76 5.36
CA THR A 178 -4.95 -10.93 6.51
C THR A 178 -5.33 -9.60 7.15
N ASP A 179 -4.36 -8.73 7.44
CA ASP A 179 -4.61 -7.41 8.02
C ASP A 179 -5.46 -6.53 7.07
N MET A 180 -5.27 -6.67 5.76
CA MET A 180 -6.04 -5.94 4.77
C MET A 180 -7.47 -6.46 4.68
N LYS A 181 -7.67 -7.79 4.71
CA LYS A 181 -8.98 -8.44 4.73
C LYS A 181 -9.78 -7.97 5.94
N ASP A 182 -9.20 -8.05 7.13
CA ASP A 182 -9.84 -7.63 8.38
C ASP A 182 -10.22 -6.15 8.36
N ASN A 183 -9.34 -5.29 7.83
CA ASN A 183 -9.62 -3.87 7.72
C ASN A 183 -10.76 -3.58 6.73
N LEU A 184 -10.72 -4.17 5.53
CA LEU A 184 -11.75 -3.96 4.51
C LEU A 184 -13.13 -4.47 4.96
N MET A 185 -13.18 -5.63 5.63
CA MET A 185 -14.43 -6.15 6.21
C MET A 185 -14.98 -5.18 7.26
N SER A 186 -14.13 -4.72 8.18
CA SER A 186 -14.54 -3.73 9.19
C SER A 186 -15.06 -2.44 8.56
N VAL A 187 -14.43 -1.95 7.50
CA VAL A 187 -14.88 -0.74 6.78
C VAL A 187 -16.17 -1.00 6.02
N ALA A 188 -16.34 -2.17 5.42
CA ALA A 188 -17.58 -2.57 4.74
C ALA A 188 -18.75 -2.64 5.73
N ASP A 189 -18.56 -3.30 6.87
CA ASP A 189 -19.58 -3.41 7.94
C ASP A 189 -20.01 -2.03 8.47
N MET A 190 -19.02 -1.16 8.78
CA MET A 190 -19.32 0.21 9.26
C MET A 190 -20.10 1.07 8.26
N ASN A 191 -20.03 0.75 6.97
CA ASN A 191 -20.69 1.50 5.91
C ASN A 191 -21.86 0.73 5.28
N ASN A 192 -22.27 -0.42 5.82
CA ASN A 192 -23.32 -1.30 5.32
C ASN A 192 -23.08 -1.71 3.85
N ILE A 193 -21.84 -2.05 3.50
CA ILE A 193 -21.46 -2.52 2.17
C ILE A 193 -21.46 -4.05 2.18
N GLU A 194 -22.37 -4.66 1.41
CA GLU A 194 -22.35 -6.09 1.19
C GLU A 194 -21.29 -6.44 0.15
N ILE A 195 -20.32 -7.27 0.53
CA ILE A 195 -19.23 -7.69 -0.34
C ILE A 195 -19.01 -9.20 -0.22
N ASP A 196 -18.90 -9.87 -1.36
CA ASP A 196 -18.55 -11.30 -1.37
C ASP A 196 -17.03 -11.52 -1.25
N ASP A 197 -16.64 -12.67 -0.70
CA ASP A 197 -15.23 -13.01 -0.50
C ASP A 197 -14.39 -12.95 -1.79
N ASN A 198 -14.96 -13.30 -2.95
CA ASN A 198 -14.24 -13.26 -4.22
C ASN A 198 -13.92 -11.82 -4.64
N ILE A 199 -14.85 -10.90 -4.46
CA ILE A 199 -14.63 -9.47 -4.74
C ILE A 199 -13.59 -8.91 -3.77
N LEU A 200 -13.69 -9.26 -2.48
CA LEU A 200 -12.75 -8.85 -1.46
C LEU A 200 -11.32 -9.31 -1.80
N ASP A 201 -11.15 -10.58 -2.19
CA ASP A 201 -9.88 -11.13 -2.63
C ASP A 201 -9.31 -10.41 -3.87
N MET A 202 -10.18 -10.03 -4.81
CA MET A 202 -9.78 -9.26 -5.98
C MET A 202 -9.25 -7.87 -5.59
N ILE A 203 -9.95 -7.17 -4.69
CA ILE A 203 -9.53 -5.86 -4.17
C ILE A 203 -8.17 -5.98 -3.49
N ILE A 204 -8.00 -6.94 -2.57
CA ILE A 204 -6.76 -7.15 -1.82
C ILE A 204 -5.60 -7.44 -2.77
N THR A 205 -5.80 -8.36 -3.71
CA THR A 205 -4.77 -8.74 -4.68
C THR A 205 -4.36 -7.56 -5.56
N LYS A 206 -5.33 -6.76 -6.02
CA LYS A 206 -5.08 -5.59 -6.87
C LYS A 206 -4.35 -4.48 -6.14
N SER A 207 -4.57 -4.36 -4.83
CA SER A 207 -4.00 -3.29 -4.00
C SER A 207 -2.54 -3.51 -3.60
N GLU A 208 -1.98 -4.70 -3.79
CA GLU A 208 -0.56 -5.04 -3.54
C GLU A 208 -0.04 -4.57 -2.15
N GLY A 209 -0.88 -4.61 -1.14
CA GLY A 209 -0.54 -4.16 0.23
C GLY A 209 -0.72 -2.65 0.49
N HIS A 210 -1.26 -1.89 -0.48
CA HIS A 210 -1.55 -0.46 -0.37
C HIS A 210 -3.00 -0.23 0.08
N LEU A 211 -3.21 0.05 1.35
CA LEU A 211 -4.55 0.16 1.95
C LEU A 211 -5.39 1.32 1.36
N ARG A 212 -4.74 2.42 0.94
CA ARG A 212 -5.43 3.53 0.28
C ARG A 212 -6.10 3.06 -1.02
N ASP A 213 -5.37 2.28 -1.82
CA ASP A 213 -5.88 1.76 -3.08
C ASP A 213 -7.01 0.75 -2.84
N ALA A 214 -6.86 -0.08 -1.80
CA ALA A 214 -7.91 -1.02 -1.40
C ALA A 214 -9.23 -0.29 -1.02
N HIS A 215 -9.16 0.80 -0.27
CA HIS A 215 -10.33 1.61 0.07
C HIS A 215 -10.95 2.30 -1.15
N ILE A 216 -10.12 2.77 -2.10
CA ILE A 216 -10.60 3.35 -3.36
C ILE A 216 -11.32 2.28 -4.19
N LEU A 217 -10.77 1.07 -4.29
CA LEU A 217 -11.40 -0.03 -4.99
C LEU A 217 -12.71 -0.45 -4.31
N LEU A 218 -12.75 -0.52 -2.98
CA LEU A 218 -13.97 -0.80 -2.23
C LEU A 218 -15.05 0.28 -2.50
N GLN A 219 -14.66 1.55 -2.56
CA GLN A 219 -15.57 2.63 -2.92
C GLN A 219 -16.07 2.51 -4.36
N ASN A 220 -15.19 2.18 -5.32
CA ASN A 220 -15.58 1.96 -6.71
C ASN A 220 -16.57 0.79 -6.84
N TYR A 221 -16.41 -0.26 -6.03
CA TYR A 221 -17.35 -1.38 -5.97
C TYR A 221 -18.78 -0.93 -5.58
N THR A 222 -18.91 0.10 -4.75
CA THR A 222 -20.23 0.65 -4.37
C THR A 222 -20.83 1.60 -5.40
N LEU A 223 -20.05 2.08 -6.37
CA LEU A 223 -20.46 3.08 -7.34
C LEU A 223 -20.67 2.51 -8.74
N LEU A 224 -20.01 1.43 -9.08
CA LEU A 224 -20.02 0.83 -10.42
C LEU A 224 -20.93 -0.40 -10.46
N GLU A 225 -21.49 -0.66 -11.64
CA GLU A 225 -22.11 -1.95 -11.91
C GLU A 225 -21.06 -3.07 -11.80
N ARG A 226 -21.53 -4.27 -11.40
CA ARG A 226 -20.63 -5.41 -11.13
C ARG A 226 -19.67 -5.72 -12.29
N GLU A 227 -20.17 -5.64 -13.51
CA GLU A 227 -19.38 -5.95 -14.71
C GLU A 227 -18.25 -4.93 -14.93
N ASP A 228 -18.53 -3.63 -14.77
CA ASP A 228 -17.55 -2.55 -14.90
C ASP A 228 -16.50 -2.62 -13.79
N PHE A 229 -16.94 -2.91 -12.57
CA PHE A 229 -16.02 -3.12 -11.45
C PHE A 229 -15.08 -4.30 -11.68
N LEU A 230 -15.60 -5.43 -12.19
CA LEU A 230 -14.77 -6.60 -12.51
C LEU A 230 -13.70 -6.28 -13.56
N GLN A 231 -14.00 -5.42 -14.54
CA GLN A 231 -12.99 -4.96 -15.50
C GLN A 231 -11.87 -4.16 -14.81
N LEU A 232 -12.22 -3.36 -13.80
CA LEU A 232 -11.26 -2.55 -13.06
C LEU A 232 -10.30 -3.39 -12.20
N VAL A 233 -10.77 -4.47 -11.56
CA VAL A 233 -9.99 -5.26 -10.60
C VAL A 233 -9.29 -6.47 -11.18
N VAL A 234 -9.58 -6.85 -12.43
CA VAL A 234 -8.84 -7.93 -13.10
C VAL A 234 -7.37 -7.52 -13.19
N THR A 235 -6.48 -8.40 -12.73
CA THR A 235 -5.03 -8.23 -12.88
C THR A 235 -4.54 -8.89 -14.15
N ALA A 236 -3.41 -8.44 -14.68
CA ALA A 236 -2.78 -9.10 -15.83
C ALA A 236 -2.51 -10.57 -15.55
N ARG A 237 -2.08 -10.94 -14.31
CA ARG A 237 -1.91 -12.34 -13.87
C ARG A 237 -3.19 -13.17 -14.07
N LYS A 238 -4.35 -12.69 -13.60
CA LYS A 238 -5.64 -13.39 -13.79
C LYS A 238 -6.01 -13.47 -15.26
N ALA A 239 -5.72 -12.43 -16.04
CA ALA A 239 -5.97 -12.43 -17.47
C ALA A 239 -5.11 -13.50 -18.20
N TYR A 240 -3.83 -13.66 -17.84
CA TYR A 240 -2.99 -14.73 -18.36
C TYR A 240 -3.53 -16.13 -18.00
N ILE A 241 -3.84 -16.35 -16.72
CA ILE A 241 -4.38 -17.64 -16.28
C ILE A 241 -5.67 -17.98 -17.03
N GLY A 242 -6.60 -17.02 -17.14
CA GLY A 242 -7.83 -17.18 -17.89
C GLY A 242 -7.57 -17.51 -19.37
N PHE A 243 -6.68 -16.76 -20.01
CA PHE A 243 -6.28 -17.01 -21.38
C PHE A 243 -5.76 -18.45 -21.57
N TYR A 244 -4.81 -18.91 -20.76
CA TYR A 244 -4.25 -20.24 -20.89
C TYR A 244 -5.26 -21.35 -20.58
N ILE A 245 -6.12 -21.19 -19.56
CA ILE A 245 -7.17 -22.17 -19.28
C ILE A 245 -8.06 -22.38 -20.50
N TYR A 246 -8.53 -21.32 -21.15
CA TYR A 246 -9.39 -21.44 -22.30
C TYR A 246 -8.66 -21.90 -23.56
N CYS A 247 -7.36 -21.60 -23.70
CA CYS A 247 -6.52 -22.21 -24.71
C CYS A 247 -6.48 -23.74 -24.55
N PHE A 248 -6.22 -24.24 -23.34
CA PHE A 248 -6.17 -25.68 -23.06
C PHE A 248 -7.53 -26.36 -23.19
N CYS A 249 -8.62 -25.66 -22.93
CA CYS A 249 -9.98 -26.16 -23.14
C CYS A 249 -10.43 -26.12 -24.63
N GLY A 250 -9.65 -25.50 -25.51
CA GLY A 250 -10.02 -25.33 -26.94
C GLY A 250 -11.13 -24.31 -27.19
N ASN A 251 -11.46 -23.47 -26.21
CA ASN A 251 -12.50 -22.44 -26.34
C ASN A 251 -11.91 -21.12 -26.87
N ILE A 252 -11.89 -20.98 -28.19
CA ILE A 252 -11.25 -19.86 -28.91
C ILE A 252 -11.90 -18.52 -28.57
N GLU A 253 -13.24 -18.46 -28.50
CA GLU A 253 -13.95 -17.20 -28.22
C GLU A 253 -13.60 -16.65 -26.86
N LYS A 254 -13.62 -17.48 -25.83
CA LYS A 254 -13.25 -17.05 -24.47
C LYS A 254 -11.75 -16.75 -24.35
N ALA A 255 -10.90 -17.51 -25.00
CA ALA A 255 -9.47 -17.21 -25.05
C ALA A 255 -9.21 -15.83 -25.67
N LYS A 256 -9.91 -15.49 -26.76
CA LYS A 256 -9.81 -14.17 -27.41
C LYS A 256 -10.25 -13.05 -26.47
N GLN A 257 -11.36 -13.20 -25.75
CA GLN A 257 -11.83 -12.20 -24.77
C GLN A 257 -10.77 -11.92 -23.67
N TRP A 258 -10.06 -12.94 -23.20
CA TRP A 258 -8.99 -12.77 -22.23
C TRP A 258 -7.74 -12.14 -22.86
N LEU A 259 -7.45 -12.43 -24.11
CA LEU A 259 -6.35 -11.80 -24.85
C LEU A 259 -6.61 -10.30 -25.06
N ASP A 260 -7.84 -9.92 -25.42
CA ASP A 260 -8.24 -8.51 -25.56
C ASP A 260 -8.10 -7.74 -24.22
N ARG A 261 -8.40 -8.41 -23.10
CA ARG A 261 -8.16 -7.84 -21.78
C ARG A 261 -6.66 -7.60 -21.50
N LEU A 262 -5.78 -8.49 -21.92
CA LEU A 262 -4.33 -8.30 -21.76
C LEU A 262 -3.85 -7.05 -22.50
N LEU A 263 -4.44 -6.70 -23.65
CA LEU A 263 -4.10 -5.48 -24.41
C LEU A 263 -4.39 -4.18 -23.63
N SER A 264 -5.27 -4.21 -22.63
CA SER A 264 -5.59 -3.04 -21.81
C SER A 264 -4.53 -2.70 -20.75
N PHE A 265 -3.58 -3.60 -20.49
CA PHE A 265 -2.55 -3.38 -19.48
C PHE A 265 -1.28 -2.72 -20.05
N PRO A 266 -0.62 -1.84 -19.27
CA PRO A 266 0.71 -1.32 -19.64
C PRO A 266 1.73 -2.44 -19.80
N LEU A 267 2.66 -2.29 -20.76
CA LEU A 267 3.65 -3.32 -21.08
C LEU A 267 4.49 -3.76 -19.88
N ASN A 268 4.90 -2.83 -19.02
CA ASN A 268 5.71 -3.15 -17.84
C ASN A 268 4.93 -4.04 -16.84
N ASN A 269 3.64 -3.80 -16.67
CA ASN A 269 2.79 -4.63 -15.83
C ASN A 269 2.61 -6.02 -16.45
N LEU A 270 2.42 -6.08 -17.77
CA LEU A 270 2.31 -7.37 -18.47
C LEU A 270 3.57 -8.21 -18.29
N LYS A 271 4.75 -7.64 -18.50
CA LYS A 271 6.03 -8.35 -18.33
C LYS A 271 6.22 -8.85 -16.91
N ARG A 272 6.07 -7.96 -15.92
CA ARG A 272 6.22 -8.30 -14.49
C ARG A 272 5.27 -9.41 -14.05
N ASP A 273 3.99 -9.28 -14.39
CA ASP A 273 2.97 -10.23 -13.96
C ASP A 273 3.10 -11.58 -14.70
N TYR A 274 3.62 -11.57 -15.92
CA TYR A 274 3.95 -12.78 -16.67
C TYR A 274 5.14 -13.55 -16.07
N GLU A 275 6.23 -12.84 -15.75
CA GLU A 275 7.40 -13.43 -15.09
C GLU A 275 7.02 -14.02 -13.73
N ALA A 276 6.25 -13.27 -12.93
CA ALA A 276 5.75 -13.74 -11.64
C ALA A 276 4.86 -14.99 -11.78
N LEU A 277 3.99 -15.03 -12.80
CA LEU A 277 3.15 -16.21 -13.09
C LEU A 277 3.99 -17.42 -13.47
N LEU A 278 5.01 -17.25 -14.33
CA LEU A 278 5.90 -18.34 -14.72
C LEU A 278 6.63 -18.93 -13.51
N LEU A 279 7.18 -18.07 -12.66
CA LEU A 279 7.85 -18.49 -11.42
C LEU A 279 6.91 -19.27 -10.51
N GLU A 280 5.67 -18.78 -10.33
CA GLU A 280 4.66 -19.45 -9.52
C GLU A 280 4.28 -20.82 -10.08
N ILE A 281 4.10 -20.95 -11.40
CA ILE A 281 3.86 -22.24 -12.05
C ILE A 281 5.03 -23.20 -11.81
N MET A 282 6.27 -22.73 -11.92
CA MET A 282 7.45 -23.55 -11.65
C MET A 282 7.50 -24.01 -10.19
N GLU A 283 7.32 -23.11 -9.22
CA GLU A 283 7.31 -23.41 -7.78
C GLU A 283 6.23 -24.45 -7.43
N CYS A 284 5.03 -24.29 -8.00
CA CYS A 284 3.93 -25.25 -7.79
C CYS A 284 4.19 -26.60 -8.47
N SER A 285 4.79 -26.60 -9.67
CA SER A 285 5.07 -27.84 -10.42
C SER A 285 6.09 -28.73 -9.71
N VAL A 286 7.06 -28.14 -9.03
CA VAL A 286 8.06 -28.89 -8.22
C VAL A 286 7.64 -29.06 -6.76
N LYS A 287 6.39 -28.73 -6.40
CA LYS A 287 5.81 -28.84 -5.05
C LYS A 287 6.54 -28.05 -3.95
N VAL A 288 7.22 -26.98 -4.33
CA VAL A 288 7.85 -26.05 -3.39
C VAL A 288 6.81 -25.13 -2.75
N LYS A 289 5.71 -24.89 -3.47
CA LYS A 289 4.63 -24.00 -3.03
C LYS A 289 3.27 -24.56 -3.42
N GLU A 290 2.24 -24.28 -2.64
CA GLU A 290 0.86 -24.56 -2.99
C GLU A 290 0.28 -23.46 -3.88
N PRO A 291 -0.66 -23.80 -4.81
CA PRO A 291 -1.32 -22.81 -5.65
C PRO A 291 -2.05 -21.76 -4.80
N LYS A 292 -1.97 -20.50 -5.18
CA LYS A 292 -2.57 -19.38 -4.43
C LYS A 292 -4.10 -19.28 -4.55
N ASP A 293 -4.67 -19.82 -5.64
CA ASP A 293 -6.11 -19.71 -5.94
C ASP A 293 -6.60 -20.85 -6.82
N ASP A 294 -7.95 -21.02 -6.88
CA ASP A 294 -8.62 -22.08 -7.65
C ASP A 294 -8.34 -22.02 -9.16
N LEU A 295 -8.10 -20.81 -9.70
CA LEU A 295 -7.77 -20.65 -11.12
C LEU A 295 -6.39 -21.22 -11.42
N MET A 296 -5.42 -21.00 -10.53
CA MET A 296 -4.09 -21.61 -10.64
C MET A 296 -4.16 -23.13 -10.50
N CYS A 297 -4.94 -23.65 -9.52
CA CYS A 297 -5.18 -25.10 -9.40
C CYS A 297 -5.72 -25.69 -10.70
N LYS A 298 -6.72 -25.04 -11.30
CA LYS A 298 -7.33 -25.49 -12.56
C LYS A 298 -6.32 -25.44 -13.72
N LEU A 299 -5.51 -24.40 -13.81
CA LEU A 299 -4.46 -24.30 -14.82
C LEU A 299 -3.48 -25.46 -14.70
N LEU A 300 -2.94 -25.71 -13.50
CA LEU A 300 -1.98 -26.77 -13.23
C LEU A 300 -2.55 -28.16 -13.54
N GLN A 301 -3.81 -28.43 -13.17
CA GLN A 301 -4.49 -29.68 -13.50
C GLN A 301 -4.61 -29.90 -15.02
N LEU A 302 -5.00 -28.85 -15.76
CA LEU A 302 -5.07 -28.91 -17.21
C LEU A 302 -3.70 -29.15 -17.84
N MET A 303 -2.65 -28.52 -17.31
CA MET A 303 -1.28 -28.76 -17.77
C MET A 303 -0.84 -30.20 -17.55
N GLN A 304 -1.07 -30.74 -16.35
CA GLN A 304 -0.72 -32.15 -16.05
C GLN A 304 -1.50 -33.14 -16.93
N SER A 305 -2.82 -32.93 -17.11
CA SER A 305 -3.68 -33.81 -17.90
C SER A 305 -3.28 -33.89 -19.39
N LYS A 306 -2.64 -32.83 -19.91
CA LYS A 306 -2.22 -32.71 -21.31
C LYS A 306 -0.76 -33.10 -21.54
N ALA A 307 -0.03 -33.56 -20.49
CA ALA A 307 1.40 -33.87 -20.52
C ALA A 307 2.27 -32.75 -21.15
N LEU A 308 1.80 -31.51 -21.04
CA LEU A 308 2.46 -30.35 -21.62
C LEU A 308 3.61 -29.91 -20.75
N ASN A 309 4.81 -30.03 -21.27
CA ASN A 309 6.00 -29.44 -20.65
C ASN A 309 6.00 -27.94 -20.98
N LEU A 310 5.24 -27.17 -20.19
CA LEU A 310 5.05 -25.73 -20.40
C LEU A 310 6.36 -24.93 -20.35
N TYR A 311 7.39 -25.48 -19.72
CA TYR A 311 8.73 -24.91 -19.70
C TYR A 311 9.23 -24.56 -21.11
N TYR A 312 8.98 -25.41 -22.11
CA TYR A 312 9.39 -25.16 -23.50
C TYR A 312 8.47 -24.21 -24.27
N ILE A 313 7.26 -23.96 -23.78
CA ILE A 313 6.26 -23.14 -24.50
C ILE A 313 6.23 -21.69 -23.94
N MET A 314 6.50 -21.53 -22.66
CA MET A 314 6.33 -20.26 -21.96
C MET A 314 7.64 -19.53 -21.64
N VAL A 315 8.79 -20.16 -21.79
CA VAL A 315 10.05 -19.59 -21.32
C VAL A 315 11.04 -19.33 -22.45
N ASP A 316 11.03 -18.11 -22.94
CA ASP A 316 12.28 -17.44 -23.28
C ASP A 316 12.26 -16.06 -22.60
N PRO A 317 12.89 -15.91 -21.39
CA PRO A 317 13.00 -14.62 -20.68
C PRO A 317 13.70 -13.56 -21.53
N ILE A 318 14.56 -13.95 -22.48
CA ILE A 318 15.24 -13.06 -23.41
C ILE A 318 14.22 -12.46 -24.37
N ILE A 319 13.25 -13.27 -24.84
CA ILE A 319 12.17 -12.81 -25.72
C ILE A 319 11.25 -11.81 -24.97
N ILE A 320 10.91 -12.07 -23.70
CA ILE A 320 10.04 -11.20 -22.91
C ILE A 320 10.61 -9.78 -22.81
N ASN A 321 11.91 -9.65 -22.60
CA ASN A 321 12.57 -8.36 -22.48
C ASN A 321 12.79 -7.63 -23.82
N SER A 322 12.68 -8.32 -24.95
CA SER A 322 12.86 -7.73 -26.29
C SER A 322 11.64 -6.99 -26.82
N PHE A 323 10.46 -7.13 -26.21
CA PHE A 323 9.24 -6.46 -26.70
C PHE A 323 9.18 -4.99 -26.31
N GLU A 324 8.91 -4.15 -27.29
CA GLU A 324 8.81 -2.69 -27.14
C GLU A 324 7.37 -2.19 -26.94
N SER A 325 6.36 -3.04 -27.20
CA SER A 325 4.95 -2.66 -27.07
C SER A 325 4.07 -3.81 -26.54
N SER A 326 2.99 -3.45 -25.83
CA SER A 326 2.01 -4.40 -25.33
C SER A 326 1.41 -5.25 -26.43
N TYR A 327 1.18 -4.66 -27.61
CA TYR A 327 0.63 -5.38 -28.75
C TYR A 327 1.53 -6.53 -29.22
N ARG A 328 2.83 -6.27 -29.40
CA ARG A 328 3.80 -7.30 -29.79
C ARG A 328 3.95 -8.39 -28.73
N PHE A 329 3.95 -8.00 -27.48
CA PHE A 329 4.01 -8.95 -26.37
C PHE A 329 2.78 -9.85 -26.34
N VAL A 330 1.57 -9.32 -26.51
CA VAL A 330 0.31 -10.08 -26.55
C VAL A 330 0.23 -10.93 -27.83
N ALA A 331 0.71 -10.44 -28.98
CA ALA A 331 0.80 -11.22 -30.21
C ALA A 331 1.70 -12.46 -30.06
N ALA A 332 2.80 -12.37 -29.31
CA ALA A 332 3.63 -13.52 -28.98
C ALA A 332 2.89 -14.55 -28.12
N GLN A 333 1.98 -14.13 -27.24
CA GLN A 333 1.09 -15.06 -26.50
C GLN A 333 0.14 -15.80 -27.45
N LEU A 334 -0.32 -15.16 -28.52
CA LEU A 334 -1.13 -15.82 -29.55
C LEU A 334 -0.35 -16.90 -30.31
N ASP A 335 0.93 -16.65 -30.62
CA ASP A 335 1.80 -17.67 -31.24
C ASP A 335 2.00 -18.87 -30.31
N ILE A 336 2.16 -18.65 -29.01
CA ILE A 336 2.20 -19.73 -28.02
C ILE A 336 0.90 -20.53 -28.05
N TYR A 337 -0.25 -19.85 -28.12
CA TYR A 337 -1.55 -20.50 -28.24
C TYR A 337 -1.64 -21.41 -29.49
N LEU A 338 -1.22 -20.92 -30.65
CA LEU A 338 -1.23 -21.67 -31.89
C LEU A 338 -0.34 -22.94 -31.80
N LYS A 339 0.86 -22.81 -31.22
CA LYS A 339 1.77 -23.92 -30.97
C LYS A 339 1.21 -24.95 -29.98
N ILE A 340 0.47 -24.51 -28.96
CA ILE A 340 -0.23 -25.40 -28.02
C ILE A 340 -1.29 -26.22 -28.79
N ASN A 341 -2.10 -25.56 -29.61
CA ASN A 341 -3.18 -26.22 -30.34
C ASN A 341 -2.67 -27.20 -31.43
N GLU A 342 -1.54 -26.90 -32.06
CA GLU A 342 -0.90 -27.85 -33.01
C GLU A 342 -0.40 -29.11 -32.33
N LYS A 343 0.04 -29.04 -31.06
CA LYS A 343 0.50 -30.20 -30.28
C LYS A 343 -0.63 -30.98 -29.59
N ILE A 344 -1.82 -30.39 -29.47
CA ILE A 344 -2.99 -31.06 -28.88
C ILE A 344 -3.81 -31.82 -29.92
N ARG A 345 -3.67 -31.50 -31.20
CA ARG A 345 -4.20 -32.27 -32.34
C ARG A 345 -3.28 -33.46 -32.67
#